data_b06185aef454bf2c85acc01607ad63c2
#
_entry.id   b06185aef454bf2c85acc01607ad63c2
#
_cell.length_a   1.000
_cell.length_b   1.000
_cell.length_c   1.000
_cell.angle_alpha   90.00
_cell.angle_beta   90.00
_cell.angle_gamma   90.00
#
_symmetry.space_group_name_H-M   'P 1'
#
loop_
_entity.id
_entity.type
_entity.pdbx_description
1 polymer ?
#
loop_
_entity_poly.entity_id
_entity_poly.type
_entity_poly.pdbx_seq_one_letter_code
_entity_poly.pdbx_strand_id
1 'polypeptide(L)'
;MISRLTVLAVLLVLAANVAARAGPVNDFIKAQFKEPVSVQSLTTTGEVGRLCAEVLGRPYPYSTIQYWGNSDRNVWVLAAQGKHGLIIAGFAVEDARILNAAVLADREQRGRPIRSRRFLQQFQGIGLRRKGKLTGRIDAITGATISSTAMKKMAILALHLDALCRSECEGTSKGQ
;
A
#
# COMPACT_ATOMS: atom_id res chain seq x y z
N MET A 1 -12.51 -15.42 35.84
CA MET A 1 -12.00 -16.39 34.86
C MET A 1 -12.81 -16.23 33.56
N ILE A 2 -12.32 -15.46 32.64
CA ILE A 2 -12.98 -15.28 31.33
C ILE A 2 -12.53 -16.45 30.45
N SER A 3 -13.51 -17.25 30.03
CA SER A 3 -13.28 -18.52 29.31
C SER A 3 -12.55 -18.27 27.99
N ARG A 4 -11.54 -19.08 27.70
CA ARG A 4 -10.76 -19.07 26.44
C ARG A 4 -11.65 -19.20 25.18
N LEU A 5 -12.87 -19.71 25.32
CA LEU A 5 -13.85 -19.79 24.24
C LEU A 5 -14.41 -18.42 23.82
N THR A 6 -14.55 -17.46 24.76
CA THR A 6 -15.09 -16.12 24.47
C THR A 6 -14.10 -15.28 23.69
N VAL A 7 -12.80 -15.44 23.92
CA VAL A 7 -11.74 -14.72 23.20
C VAL A 7 -11.64 -15.20 21.75
N LEU A 8 -11.81 -16.51 21.52
CA LEU A 8 -11.76 -17.10 20.17
C LEU A 8 -12.96 -16.65 19.32
N ALA A 9 -14.16 -16.54 19.93
CA ALA A 9 -15.36 -16.08 19.23
C ALA A 9 -15.30 -14.61 18.83
N VAL A 10 -14.71 -13.74 19.65
CA VAL A 10 -14.53 -12.31 19.35
C VAL A 10 -13.50 -12.11 18.24
N LEU A 11 -12.42 -12.90 18.20
CA LEU A 11 -11.43 -12.86 17.13
C LEU A 11 -12.04 -13.33 15.79
N LEU A 12 -12.92 -14.34 15.81
CA LEU A 12 -13.58 -14.84 14.59
C LEU A 12 -14.59 -13.84 14.01
N VAL A 13 -15.29 -13.10 14.86
CA VAL A 13 -16.28 -12.09 14.44
C VAL A 13 -15.61 -10.84 13.86
N LEU A 14 -14.41 -10.45 14.37
CA LEU A 14 -13.65 -9.34 13.78
C LEU A 14 -13.06 -9.70 12.39
N ALA A 15 -12.67 -10.95 12.18
CA ALA A 15 -12.18 -11.43 10.87
C ALA A 15 -13.29 -11.47 9.80
N ALA A 16 -14.53 -11.75 10.18
CA ALA A 16 -15.67 -11.85 9.25
C ALA A 16 -16.15 -10.50 8.70
N ASN A 17 -15.92 -9.37 9.41
CA ASN A 17 -16.37 -8.05 8.95
C ASN A 17 -15.47 -7.37 7.92
N VAL A 18 -14.26 -7.86 7.66
CA VAL A 18 -13.36 -7.33 6.62
C VAL A 18 -13.64 -7.98 5.26
N ALA A 19 -14.24 -9.17 5.22
CA ALA A 19 -14.54 -9.89 3.98
C ALA A 19 -15.75 -9.34 3.19
N ALA A 20 -16.55 -8.45 3.74
CA ALA A 20 -17.82 -8.01 3.15
C ALA A 20 -17.74 -6.70 2.33
N ARG A 21 -16.56 -6.15 2.06
CA ARG A 21 -16.39 -5.04 1.12
C ARG A 21 -15.77 -5.52 -0.19
N ALA A 22 -16.56 -6.29 -0.94
CA ALA A 22 -16.34 -6.48 -2.37
C ALA A 22 -16.29 -5.10 -3.04
N GLY A 23 -15.16 -4.75 -3.65
CA GLY A 23 -14.94 -3.44 -4.22
C GLY A 23 -13.56 -3.35 -4.89
N PRO A 24 -13.19 -2.19 -5.40
CA PRO A 24 -11.95 -1.95 -6.16
C PRO A 24 -10.68 -2.50 -5.49
N VAL A 25 -10.65 -2.58 -4.16
CA VAL A 25 -9.52 -3.16 -3.40
C VAL A 25 -9.40 -4.65 -3.68
N ASN A 26 -10.50 -5.43 -3.49
CA ASN A 26 -10.48 -6.87 -3.73
C ASN A 26 -10.22 -7.22 -5.20
N ASP A 27 -10.79 -6.43 -6.11
CA ASP A 27 -10.59 -6.64 -7.55
C ASP A 27 -9.11 -6.42 -7.91
N PHE A 28 -8.50 -5.37 -7.36
CA PHE A 28 -7.08 -5.11 -7.57
C PHE A 28 -6.21 -6.24 -7.01
N ILE A 29 -6.48 -6.71 -5.78
CA ILE A 29 -5.73 -7.80 -5.15
C ILE A 29 -5.85 -9.10 -5.95
N LYS A 30 -7.08 -9.50 -6.31
CA LYS A 30 -7.33 -10.70 -7.13
C LYS A 30 -6.61 -10.67 -8.48
N ALA A 31 -6.47 -9.48 -9.08
CA ALA A 31 -5.75 -9.31 -10.34
C ALA A 31 -4.22 -9.49 -10.19
N GLN A 32 -3.68 -9.40 -8.97
CA GLN A 32 -2.23 -9.55 -8.73
C GLN A 32 -1.82 -10.97 -8.35
N PHE A 33 -2.73 -11.81 -7.86
CA PHE A 33 -2.41 -13.16 -7.38
C PHE A 33 -3.26 -14.19 -8.11
N LYS A 34 -2.67 -15.35 -8.43
CA LYS A 34 -3.38 -16.50 -8.99
C LYS A 34 -4.17 -17.26 -7.92
N GLU A 35 -3.65 -17.27 -6.69
CA GLU A 35 -4.23 -17.95 -5.54
C GLU A 35 -4.62 -16.95 -4.46
N PRO A 36 -5.59 -17.26 -3.59
CA PRO A 36 -5.96 -16.41 -2.49
C PRO A 36 -4.79 -16.18 -1.53
N VAL A 37 -4.57 -14.93 -1.16
CA VAL A 37 -3.56 -14.51 -0.16
C VAL A 37 -4.24 -13.90 1.05
N SER A 38 -3.65 -14.12 2.23
CA SER A 38 -4.15 -13.54 3.47
C SER A 38 -3.78 -12.07 3.59
N VAL A 39 -4.65 -11.30 4.26
CA VAL A 39 -4.35 -9.93 4.65
C VAL A 39 -3.39 -9.92 5.83
N GLN A 40 -2.42 -9.03 5.76
CA GLN A 40 -1.50 -8.70 6.84
C GLN A 40 -1.62 -7.21 7.16
N SER A 41 -1.14 -6.78 8.32
CA SER A 41 -1.19 -5.38 8.72
C SER A 41 0.06 -4.96 9.48
N LEU A 42 0.53 -3.75 9.18
CA LEU A 42 1.59 -3.08 9.92
C LEU A 42 0.96 -1.94 10.74
N THR A 43 1.36 -1.80 12.00
CA THR A 43 0.98 -0.64 12.81
C THR A 43 1.81 0.58 12.39
N THR A 44 1.17 1.74 12.33
CA THR A 44 1.81 3.00 11.93
C THR A 44 2.47 3.72 13.11
N THR A 45 3.12 2.95 13.98
CA THR A 45 3.89 3.42 15.14
C THR A 45 5.38 3.09 14.96
N GLY A 46 6.22 3.58 15.85
CA GLY A 46 7.65 3.27 15.84
C GLY A 46 8.34 3.64 14.54
N GLU A 47 9.06 2.70 13.94
CA GLU A 47 9.81 2.88 12.69
C GLU A 47 8.90 3.12 11.49
N VAL A 48 7.84 2.32 11.36
CA VAL A 48 6.86 2.46 10.28
C VAL A 48 6.18 3.84 10.32
N GLY A 49 5.82 4.32 11.52
CA GLY A 49 5.22 5.64 11.70
C GLY A 49 6.18 6.78 11.29
N ARG A 50 7.45 6.69 11.66
CA ARG A 50 8.48 7.66 11.26
C ARG A 50 8.68 7.67 9.75
N LEU A 51 8.80 6.50 9.13
CA LEU A 51 8.92 6.36 7.68
C LEU A 51 7.72 6.98 6.94
N CYS A 52 6.50 6.70 7.40
CA CYS A 52 5.29 7.31 6.84
C CYS A 52 5.33 8.83 6.92
N ALA A 53 5.69 9.39 8.08
CA ALA A 53 5.76 10.83 8.28
C ALA A 53 6.83 11.49 7.41
N GLU A 54 8.00 10.85 7.27
CA GLU A 54 9.09 11.33 6.42
C GLU A 54 8.68 11.35 4.94
N VAL A 55 8.17 10.24 4.41
CA VAL A 55 7.81 10.12 3.00
C VAL A 55 6.59 10.96 2.64
N LEU A 56 5.53 10.90 3.45
CA LEU A 56 4.30 11.64 3.17
C LEU A 56 4.38 13.11 3.56
N GLY A 57 5.30 13.49 4.45
CA GLY A 57 5.41 14.83 5.04
C GLY A 57 4.35 15.10 6.12
N ARG A 58 3.69 14.05 6.62
CA ARG A 58 2.68 14.05 7.68
C ARG A 58 2.45 12.65 8.22
N PRO A 59 1.87 12.50 9.44
CA PRO A 59 1.47 11.18 9.94
C PRO A 59 0.53 10.45 8.98
N TYR A 60 0.63 9.13 8.97
CA TYR A 60 -0.29 8.30 8.18
C TYR A 60 -1.73 8.44 8.70
N PRO A 61 -2.75 8.50 7.83
CA PRO A 61 -4.13 8.83 8.25
C PRO A 61 -4.84 7.71 9.03
N TYR A 62 -4.28 6.50 9.08
CA TYR A 62 -4.83 5.34 9.79
C TYR A 62 -3.81 4.74 10.74
N SER A 63 -4.27 4.01 11.75
CA SER A 63 -3.42 3.31 12.72
C SER A 63 -2.71 2.08 12.15
N THR A 64 -3.17 1.57 11.01
CA THR A 64 -2.60 0.39 10.34
C THR A 64 -2.52 0.57 8.84
N ILE A 65 -1.56 -0.12 8.23
CA ILE A 65 -1.43 -0.30 6.78
C ILE A 65 -1.71 -1.76 6.48
N GLN A 66 -2.63 -2.01 5.56
CA GLN A 66 -2.95 -3.36 5.10
C GLN A 66 -2.14 -3.72 3.86
N TYR A 67 -1.66 -4.96 3.82
CA TYR A 67 -1.01 -5.53 2.66
C TYR A 67 -1.33 -7.01 2.50
N TRP A 68 -1.16 -7.52 1.31
CA TRP A 68 -1.32 -8.92 0.92
C TRP A 68 -0.05 -9.37 0.24
N GLY A 69 0.45 -10.53 0.60
CA GLY A 69 1.72 -10.97 0.04
C GLY A 69 1.94 -12.47 0.09
N ASN A 70 2.86 -12.91 -0.77
CA ASN A 70 3.51 -14.21 -0.76
C ASN A 70 5.04 -14.01 -0.82
N SER A 71 5.82 -15.10 -1.04
CA SER A 71 7.29 -15.03 -1.15
C SER A 71 7.79 -14.03 -2.20
N ASP A 72 7.04 -13.83 -3.28
CA ASP A 72 7.52 -13.13 -4.46
C ASP A 72 6.99 -11.71 -4.56
N ARG A 73 5.73 -11.50 -4.16
CA ARG A 73 4.98 -10.27 -4.39
C ARG A 73 4.23 -9.79 -3.17
N ASN A 74 4.27 -8.49 -2.92
CA ASN A 74 3.42 -7.81 -1.95
C ASN A 74 2.52 -6.78 -2.64
N VAL A 75 1.26 -6.68 -2.19
CA VAL A 75 0.30 -5.66 -2.61
C VAL A 75 -0.01 -4.76 -1.44
N TRP A 76 0.38 -3.51 -1.53
CA TRP A 76 0.22 -2.48 -0.53
C TRP A 76 -1.01 -1.63 -0.84
N VAL A 77 -1.92 -1.48 0.13
CA VAL A 77 -3.05 -0.54 0.03
C VAL A 77 -2.74 0.66 0.92
N LEU A 78 -2.46 1.79 0.29
CA LEU A 78 -1.98 3.00 0.93
C LEU A 78 -2.93 4.17 0.77
N ALA A 79 -2.88 5.11 1.72
CA ALA A 79 -3.66 6.32 1.70
C ALA A 79 -2.78 7.56 1.85
N ALA A 80 -3.07 8.61 1.09
CA ALA A 80 -2.42 9.91 1.22
C ALA A 80 -3.39 11.04 0.88
N GLN A 81 -3.13 12.23 1.40
CA GLN A 81 -3.94 13.42 1.14
C GLN A 81 -3.72 13.90 -0.29
N GLY A 82 -4.79 13.89 -1.08
CA GLY A 82 -4.88 14.57 -2.36
C GLY A 82 -5.44 15.98 -2.24
N LYS A 83 -5.83 16.58 -3.37
CA LYS A 83 -6.37 17.95 -3.40
C LYS A 83 -7.74 18.05 -2.70
N HIS A 84 -8.63 17.12 -2.96
CA HIS A 84 -10.03 17.17 -2.50
C HIS A 84 -10.36 16.13 -1.41
N GLY A 85 -9.37 15.40 -0.91
CA GLY A 85 -9.53 14.40 0.15
C GLY A 85 -8.50 13.29 0.06
N LEU A 86 -8.72 12.22 0.82
CA LEU A 86 -7.84 11.07 0.79
C LEU A 86 -7.94 10.33 -0.55
N ILE A 87 -6.79 9.95 -1.08
CA ILE A 87 -6.62 9.01 -2.19
C ILE A 87 -6.21 7.68 -1.56
N ILE A 88 -6.90 6.61 -1.93
CA ILE A 88 -6.51 5.24 -1.60
C ILE A 88 -5.99 4.60 -2.88
N ALA A 89 -4.77 4.08 -2.84
CA ALA A 89 -4.12 3.47 -3.99
C ALA A 89 -3.51 2.12 -3.63
N GLY A 90 -3.53 1.21 -4.60
CA GLY A 90 -2.87 -0.09 -4.52
C GLY A 90 -1.58 -0.09 -5.32
N PHE A 91 -0.53 -0.70 -4.76
CA PHE A 91 0.76 -0.92 -5.41
C PHE A 91 1.18 -2.38 -5.25
N ALA A 92 1.30 -3.08 -6.36
CA ALA A 92 1.91 -4.41 -6.38
C ALA A 92 3.43 -4.26 -6.55
N VAL A 93 4.19 -4.83 -5.64
CA VAL A 93 5.66 -4.78 -5.64
C VAL A 93 6.20 -6.19 -5.76
N GLU A 94 7.12 -6.39 -6.69
CA GLU A 94 7.84 -7.64 -6.96
C GLU A 94 9.28 -7.28 -7.31
N ASP A 95 10.25 -8.01 -6.81
CA ASP A 95 11.68 -7.76 -7.02
C ASP A 95 12.13 -6.32 -6.77
N ALA A 96 11.63 -5.72 -5.66
CA ALA A 96 11.88 -4.33 -5.28
C ALA A 96 11.44 -3.30 -6.36
N ARG A 97 10.50 -3.65 -7.24
CA ARG A 97 9.93 -2.79 -8.28
C ARG A 97 8.42 -2.82 -8.26
N ILE A 98 7.81 -1.70 -8.61
CA ILE A 98 6.35 -1.63 -8.77
C ILE A 98 5.98 -2.38 -10.07
N LEU A 99 5.22 -3.44 -9.91
CA LEU A 99 4.67 -4.21 -11.03
C LEU A 99 3.40 -3.54 -11.57
N ASN A 100 2.54 -3.07 -10.67
CA ASN A 100 1.28 -2.44 -11.03
C ASN A 100 0.86 -1.40 -9.98
N ALA A 101 0.12 -0.37 -10.41
CA ALA A 101 -0.45 0.65 -9.55
C ALA A 101 -1.89 0.97 -9.98
N ALA A 102 -2.77 1.22 -9.00
CA ALA A 102 -4.15 1.60 -9.24
C ALA A 102 -4.65 2.59 -8.20
N VAL A 103 -5.54 3.49 -8.60
CA VAL A 103 -6.32 4.32 -7.67
C VAL A 103 -7.59 3.56 -7.33
N LEU A 104 -7.73 3.14 -6.07
CA LEU A 104 -8.82 2.33 -5.57
C LEU A 104 -10.00 3.20 -5.13
N ALA A 105 -9.72 4.32 -4.44
CA ALA A 105 -10.71 5.33 -4.10
C ALA A 105 -10.10 6.74 -4.11
N ASP A 106 -10.89 7.73 -4.51
CA ASP A 106 -10.56 9.15 -4.43
C ASP A 106 -11.83 10.00 -4.43
N ARG A 107 -11.71 11.26 -4.01
CA ARG A 107 -12.77 12.26 -4.05
C ARG A 107 -12.52 13.34 -5.11
N GLU A 108 -11.69 13.06 -6.10
CA GLU A 108 -11.42 13.98 -7.21
C GLU A 108 -12.68 14.20 -8.06
N GLN A 109 -13.12 15.46 -8.16
CA GLN A 109 -14.39 15.78 -8.81
C GLN A 109 -14.30 15.99 -10.33
N ARG A 110 -13.09 16.26 -10.86
CA ARG A 110 -12.90 16.58 -12.27
C ARG A 110 -12.05 15.52 -12.98
N GLY A 111 -12.71 14.71 -13.82
CA GLY A 111 -12.05 13.87 -14.83
C GLY A 111 -11.13 12.77 -14.30
N ARG A 112 -10.93 12.66 -12.99
CA ARG A 112 -10.09 11.65 -12.32
C ARG A 112 -8.75 11.40 -13.03
N PRO A 113 -7.95 12.43 -13.32
CA PRO A 113 -6.77 12.32 -14.18
C PRO A 113 -5.72 11.33 -13.66
N ILE A 114 -5.62 11.15 -12.31
CA ILE A 114 -4.72 10.18 -11.69
C ILE A 114 -5.12 8.71 -11.91
N ARG A 115 -6.35 8.44 -12.39
CA ARG A 115 -6.82 7.10 -12.79
C ARG A 115 -6.48 6.77 -14.25
N SER A 116 -5.96 7.73 -15.02
CA SER A 116 -5.64 7.49 -16.41
C SER A 116 -4.55 6.42 -16.56
N ARG A 117 -4.75 5.50 -17.51
CA ARG A 117 -3.79 4.45 -17.83
C ARG A 117 -2.39 5.02 -18.09
N ARG A 118 -2.30 6.12 -18.85
CA ARG A 118 -1.05 6.81 -19.16
C ARG A 118 -0.28 7.25 -17.90
N PHE A 119 -0.98 7.75 -16.89
CA PHE A 119 -0.35 8.15 -15.62
C PHE A 119 0.10 6.93 -14.80
N LEU A 120 -0.79 5.95 -14.64
CA LEU A 120 -0.51 4.77 -13.83
C LEU A 120 0.60 3.89 -14.41
N GLN A 121 0.73 3.81 -15.73
CA GLN A 121 1.80 3.07 -16.38
C GLN A 121 3.20 3.62 -16.09
N GLN A 122 3.35 4.89 -15.72
CA GLN A 122 4.64 5.47 -15.34
C GLN A 122 5.24 4.83 -14.07
N PHE A 123 4.44 4.19 -13.25
CA PHE A 123 4.92 3.50 -12.04
C PHE A 123 5.51 2.12 -12.33
N GLN A 124 5.19 1.50 -13.47
CA GLN A 124 5.64 0.15 -13.78
C GLN A 124 7.17 0.08 -13.95
N GLY A 125 7.78 -0.91 -13.30
CA GLY A 125 9.23 -1.11 -13.30
C GLY A 125 10.02 -0.14 -12.43
N ILE A 126 9.36 0.83 -11.78
CA ILE A 126 10.00 1.80 -10.89
C ILE A 126 10.38 1.12 -9.57
N GLY A 127 11.62 1.31 -9.14
CA GLY A 127 12.14 0.92 -7.83
C GLY A 127 12.73 2.12 -7.08
N LEU A 128 13.48 1.84 -6.00
CA LEU A 128 14.21 2.85 -5.24
C LEU A 128 15.69 2.83 -5.60
N ARG A 129 16.27 4.03 -5.71
CA ARG A 129 17.72 4.27 -5.67
C ARG A 129 18.18 4.45 -4.23
N ARG A 130 19.50 4.40 -4.01
CA ARG A 130 20.11 4.89 -2.76
C ARG A 130 19.54 6.28 -2.44
N LYS A 131 19.29 6.56 -1.16
CA LYS A 131 18.66 7.79 -0.65
C LYS A 131 17.14 7.91 -0.93
N GLY A 132 16.42 6.79 -1.14
CA GLY A 132 14.96 6.76 -1.21
C GLY A 132 14.33 7.46 -2.42
N LYS A 133 15.11 7.77 -3.47
CA LYS A 133 14.59 8.36 -4.71
C LYS A 133 14.14 7.26 -5.67
N LEU A 134 13.09 7.54 -6.45
CA LEU A 134 12.64 6.63 -7.51
C LEU A 134 13.70 6.46 -8.60
N THR A 135 13.78 5.27 -9.19
CA THR A 135 14.70 4.96 -10.29
C THR A 135 14.33 5.68 -11.59
N GLY A 136 13.07 6.04 -11.78
CA GLY A 136 12.56 6.76 -12.94
C GLY A 136 11.78 8.02 -12.54
N ARG A 137 11.52 8.85 -13.54
CA ARG A 137 10.72 10.05 -13.40
C ARG A 137 9.24 9.69 -13.55
N ILE A 138 8.41 10.28 -12.71
CA ILE A 138 6.94 10.25 -12.82
C ILE A 138 6.49 11.69 -13.01
N ASP A 139 5.91 11.98 -14.17
CA ASP A 139 5.45 13.31 -14.51
C ASP A 139 4.10 13.59 -13.83
N ALA A 140 4.00 14.76 -13.23
CA ALA A 140 2.74 15.21 -12.67
C ALA A 140 1.76 15.59 -13.79
N ILE A 141 0.48 15.42 -13.50
CA ILE A 141 -0.59 15.82 -14.43
C ILE A 141 -0.91 17.29 -14.19
N THR A 142 -0.92 18.08 -15.26
CA THR A 142 -1.34 19.49 -15.22
C THR A 142 -2.74 19.60 -14.63
N GLY A 143 -2.91 20.47 -13.63
CA GLY A 143 -4.19 20.62 -12.91
C GLY A 143 -4.44 19.56 -11.81
N ALA A 144 -3.62 18.51 -11.70
CA ALA A 144 -3.71 17.47 -10.67
C ALA A 144 -2.36 17.24 -9.94
N THR A 145 -1.52 18.26 -9.83
CA THR A 145 -0.17 18.16 -9.26
C THR A 145 -0.15 17.62 -7.83
N ILE A 146 -1.07 18.08 -6.98
CA ILE A 146 -1.15 17.61 -5.57
C ILE A 146 -1.46 16.11 -5.53
N SER A 147 -2.45 15.65 -6.29
CA SER A 147 -2.85 14.25 -6.32
C SER A 147 -1.79 13.36 -7.00
N SER A 148 -1.12 13.87 -8.05
CA SER A 148 0.02 13.18 -8.66
C SER A 148 1.20 13.05 -7.68
N THR A 149 1.46 14.08 -6.88
CA THR A 149 2.50 14.05 -5.84
C THR A 149 2.15 13.06 -4.73
N ALA A 150 0.87 13.00 -4.32
CA ALA A 150 0.41 12.01 -3.34
C ALA A 150 0.63 10.58 -3.85
N MET A 151 0.31 10.29 -5.11
CA MET A 151 0.57 8.99 -5.75
C MET A 151 2.07 8.65 -5.76
N LYS A 152 2.94 9.60 -6.09
CA LYS A 152 4.42 9.40 -6.06
C LYS A 152 4.91 9.08 -4.65
N LYS A 153 4.43 9.80 -3.64
CA LYS A 153 4.80 9.56 -2.24
C LYS A 153 4.33 8.18 -1.77
N MET A 154 3.11 7.76 -2.13
CA MET A 154 2.63 6.41 -1.82
C MET A 154 3.46 5.32 -2.51
N ALA A 155 3.89 5.54 -3.75
CA ALA A 155 4.78 4.62 -4.46
C ALA A 155 6.13 4.46 -3.76
N ILE A 156 6.74 5.56 -3.30
CA ILE A 156 7.98 5.55 -2.50
C ILE A 156 7.73 4.78 -1.20
N LEU A 157 6.63 5.06 -0.51
CA LEU A 157 6.29 4.39 0.75
C LEU A 157 6.09 2.88 0.54
N ALA A 158 5.37 2.45 -0.50
CA ALA A 158 5.18 1.04 -0.82
C ALA A 158 6.51 0.28 -0.98
N LEU A 159 7.44 0.88 -1.72
CA LEU A 159 8.77 0.29 -1.95
C LEU A 159 9.62 0.22 -0.67
N HIS A 160 9.53 1.21 0.21
CA HIS A 160 10.23 1.17 1.50
C HIS A 160 9.64 0.14 2.45
N LEU A 161 8.31 0.06 2.54
CA LEU A 161 7.63 -0.94 3.37
C LEU A 161 7.92 -2.36 2.87
N ASP A 162 7.96 -2.56 1.55
CA ASP A 162 8.33 -3.85 0.95
C ASP A 162 9.75 -4.25 1.33
N ALA A 163 10.70 -3.32 1.29
CA ALA A 163 12.08 -3.57 1.70
C ALA A 163 12.21 -3.92 3.19
N LEU A 164 11.45 -3.24 4.07
CA LEU A 164 11.41 -3.54 5.50
C LEU A 164 10.88 -4.96 5.77
N CYS A 165 9.74 -5.33 5.18
CA CYS A 165 9.17 -6.66 5.36
C CYS A 165 10.10 -7.78 4.86
N ARG A 166 10.79 -7.57 3.74
CA ARG A 166 11.77 -8.56 3.22
C ARG A 166 12.95 -8.71 4.15
N SER A 167 13.47 -7.63 4.71
CA SER A 167 14.62 -7.70 5.65
C SER A 167 14.29 -8.43 6.95
N GLU A 168 13.07 -8.30 7.46
CA GLU A 168 12.59 -9.02 8.64
C GLU A 168 12.46 -10.54 8.37
N CYS A 169 11.98 -10.93 7.18
CA CYS A 169 11.89 -12.34 6.79
C CYS A 169 13.27 -13.00 6.65
N GLU A 170 14.27 -12.30 6.12
CA GLU A 170 15.65 -12.82 5.98
C GLU A 170 16.39 -12.92 7.33
N GLY A 171 16.08 -12.02 8.28
CA GLY A 171 16.65 -12.04 9.63
C GLY A 171 16.20 -13.24 10.46
N THR A 172 14.97 -13.71 10.28
CA THR A 172 14.41 -14.85 11.04
C THR A 172 14.93 -16.21 10.54
N SER A 173 15.37 -16.29 9.28
CA SER A 173 15.89 -17.53 8.67
C SER A 173 17.35 -17.85 9.03
N LYS A 174 18.10 -16.92 9.62
CA LYS A 174 19.52 -17.12 10.00
C LYS A 174 19.74 -17.47 11.46
N GLY A 175 18.68 -17.68 12.24
CA GLY A 175 18.72 -17.94 13.68
C GLY A 175 18.32 -19.36 14.11
N GLN A 176 18.31 -20.35 13.20
CA GLN A 176 18.15 -21.79 13.54
C GLN A 176 19.37 -22.58 13.15
#